data_d585f731cc6a9369ca63ed786b1c4cab
#
_entry.id   d585f731cc6a9369ca63ed786b1c4cab
#
_cell.length_a   1.000
_cell.length_b   1.000
_cell.length_c   1.000
_cell.angle_alpha   90.00
_cell.angle_beta   90.00
_cell.angle_gamma   90.00
#
_symmetry.space_group_name_H-M   'P 1'
#
loop_
_entity.id
_entity.type
_entity.pdbx_description
1 polymer ?
#
loop_
_entity_poly.entity_id
_entity_poly.type
_entity_poly.pdbx_seq_one_letter_code
_entity_poly.pdbx_strand_id
1 'polypeptide(L)'
;ISVVRASEQGCFGGDRFSVPQDAEGLIPVSIDTFHNEALIFDKSQVKKMTLLRTDKETPICHITHGAPVLLVWQMTDLLCPYVCVEPWYGMPDRIGYSVDLDIRPYSQHAMPGEVSMHNLWDIEFCL
;
A
#
# COMPACT_ATOMS: atom_id res chain seq x y z
N ILE A 1 10.46 -2.00 8.58
CA ILE A 1 9.65 -1.89 7.34
C ILE A 1 10.11 -0.66 6.58
N SER A 2 10.40 -0.78 5.29
CA SER A 2 10.76 0.33 4.43
C SER A 2 9.83 0.42 3.23
N VAL A 3 9.46 1.64 2.88
CA VAL A 3 8.55 1.94 1.77
C VAL A 3 9.27 2.66 0.64
N VAL A 4 8.73 2.56 -0.55
CA VAL A 4 9.15 3.35 -1.70
C VAL A 4 8.50 4.73 -1.59
N ARG A 5 9.22 5.78 -1.92
CA ARG A 5 8.68 7.13 -1.94
C ARG A 5 7.75 7.32 -3.14
N ALA A 6 6.53 7.72 -2.88
CA ALA A 6 5.64 8.27 -3.91
C ALA A 6 6.03 9.72 -4.26
N SER A 7 5.60 10.21 -5.39
CA SER A 7 5.76 11.60 -5.81
C SER A 7 4.41 12.24 -6.08
N GLU A 8 4.36 13.58 -6.01
CA GLU A 8 3.19 14.38 -6.32
C GLU A 8 2.61 14.14 -7.74
N GLN A 9 3.40 13.56 -8.63
CA GLN A 9 2.99 13.24 -10.01
C GLN A 9 2.43 11.83 -10.15
N GLY A 10 2.20 11.11 -9.05
CA GLY A 10 1.72 9.73 -9.07
C GLY A 10 2.77 8.70 -9.54
N CYS A 11 4.02 9.11 -9.70
CA CYS A 11 5.14 8.22 -9.98
C CYS A 11 5.81 7.76 -8.67
N PHE A 12 6.67 6.76 -8.72
CA PHE A 12 7.50 6.42 -7.58
C PHE A 12 8.95 6.89 -7.76
N GLY A 13 9.59 7.28 -6.65
CA GLY A 13 11.02 7.59 -6.61
C GLY A 13 11.87 6.33 -6.48
N GLY A 14 13.19 6.50 -6.66
CA GLY A 14 14.17 5.43 -6.38
C GLY A 14 14.48 5.27 -4.90
N ASP A 15 14.13 6.27 -4.10
CA ASP A 15 14.47 6.34 -2.70
C ASP A 15 13.51 5.52 -1.84
N ARG A 16 14.05 5.02 -0.75
CA ARG A 16 13.30 4.29 0.27
C ARG A 16 13.49 4.98 1.62
N PHE A 17 12.46 4.92 2.44
CA PHE A 17 12.54 5.40 3.81
C PHE A 17 11.89 4.41 4.77
N SER A 18 12.31 4.47 6.03
CA SER A 18 11.69 3.70 7.11
C SER A 18 10.40 4.37 7.52
N VAL A 19 9.33 3.59 7.64
CA VAL A 19 8.06 4.11 8.15
C VAL A 19 8.20 4.35 9.64
N PRO A 20 7.87 5.55 10.14
CA PRO A 20 7.81 5.80 11.57
C PRO A 20 6.84 4.85 12.26
N GLN A 21 7.28 4.25 13.33
CA GLN A 21 6.48 3.37 14.18
C GLN A 21 6.51 3.93 15.60
N ASP A 22 5.44 3.73 16.33
CA ASP A 22 5.42 4.06 17.76
C ASP A 22 6.18 3.00 18.59
N ALA A 23 6.12 3.14 19.91
CA ALA A 23 6.83 2.25 20.83
C ALA A 23 6.34 0.80 20.78
N GLU A 24 5.11 0.60 20.36
CA GLU A 24 4.48 -0.73 20.17
C GLU A 24 4.74 -1.30 18.77
N GLY A 25 5.41 -0.55 17.89
CA GLY A 25 5.67 -0.94 16.50
C GLY A 25 4.50 -0.70 15.56
N LEU A 26 3.51 0.08 15.96
CA LEU A 26 2.35 0.44 15.15
C LEU A 26 2.65 1.67 14.27
N ILE A 27 2.01 1.73 13.11
CA ILE A 27 2.08 2.89 12.22
C ILE A 27 0.83 3.76 12.50
N PRO A 28 0.99 4.97 13.05
CA PRO A 28 -0.14 5.86 13.29
C PRO A 28 -0.82 6.28 11.99
N VAL A 29 -2.15 6.26 11.94
CA VAL A 29 -2.92 6.87 10.85
C VAL A 29 -3.07 8.35 11.18
N SER A 30 -2.21 9.18 10.62
CA SER A 30 -2.15 10.62 10.91
C SER A 30 -1.69 11.41 9.67
N ILE A 31 -1.90 12.72 9.69
CA ILE A 31 -1.42 13.62 8.63
C ILE A 31 0.10 13.50 8.48
N ASP A 32 0.83 13.44 9.58
CA ASP A 32 2.31 13.35 9.55
C ASP A 32 2.80 12.05 8.91
N THR A 33 2.06 10.97 9.06
CA THR A 33 2.40 9.68 8.45
C THR A 33 2.34 9.75 6.93
N PHE A 34 1.39 10.50 6.39
CA PHE A 34 1.12 10.58 4.96
C PHE A 34 1.60 11.88 4.31
N HIS A 35 2.32 12.75 5.01
CA HIS A 35 2.80 14.04 4.45
C HIS A 35 3.73 13.87 3.23
N ASN A 36 4.35 12.71 3.07
CA ASN A 36 5.15 12.32 1.90
C ASN A 36 4.38 11.41 0.95
N GLU A 37 3.07 11.63 0.80
CA GLU A 37 2.17 10.83 -0.01
C GLU A 37 1.91 9.41 0.56
N ALA A 38 1.58 8.46 -0.31
CA ALA A 38 1.28 7.10 0.08
C ALA A 38 2.47 6.32 0.64
N LEU A 39 2.19 5.41 1.56
CA LEU A 39 3.12 4.38 1.97
C LEU A 39 3.04 3.20 1.00
N ILE A 40 4.09 2.96 0.22
CA ILE A 40 4.13 1.89 -0.78
C ILE A 40 5.04 0.77 -0.29
N PHE A 41 4.44 -0.33 0.16
CA PHE A 41 5.11 -1.54 0.61
C PHE A 41 5.25 -2.52 -0.55
N ASP A 42 6.41 -2.61 -1.17
CA ASP A 42 6.69 -3.52 -2.29
C ASP A 42 7.33 -4.84 -1.85
N LYS A 43 7.70 -5.69 -2.82
CA LYS A 43 8.42 -6.95 -2.59
C LYS A 43 7.70 -7.92 -1.66
N SER A 44 6.38 -7.88 -1.64
CA SER A 44 5.56 -8.75 -0.79
C SER A 44 5.91 -8.70 0.70
N GLN A 45 6.44 -7.58 1.21
CA GLN A 45 6.85 -7.45 2.61
C GLN A 45 5.67 -7.39 3.58
N VAL A 46 4.48 -7.03 3.12
CA VAL A 46 3.23 -7.06 3.89
C VAL A 46 2.29 -8.06 3.25
N LYS A 47 1.76 -8.99 4.02
CA LYS A 47 0.77 -10.00 3.59
C LYS A 47 -0.53 -9.90 4.37
N LYS A 48 -0.42 -9.41 5.58
CA LYS A 48 -1.56 -9.16 6.47
C LYS A 48 -1.38 -7.81 7.14
N MET A 49 -2.46 -7.07 7.27
CA MET A 49 -2.57 -5.81 7.95
C MET A 49 -3.77 -5.85 8.89
N THR A 50 -3.67 -5.20 10.03
CA THR A 50 -4.78 -4.99 10.95
C THR A 50 -4.94 -3.51 11.18
N LEU A 51 -6.15 -3.00 10.97
CA LEU A 51 -6.52 -1.66 11.37
C LEU A 51 -7.07 -1.70 12.79
N LEU A 52 -6.47 -0.93 13.69
CA LEU A 52 -6.85 -0.84 15.09
C LEU A 52 -7.60 0.47 15.37
N ARG A 53 -8.41 0.48 16.41
CA ARG A 53 -8.94 1.71 16.99
C ARG A 53 -7.83 2.52 17.67
N THR A 54 -8.13 3.72 18.06
CA THR A 54 -7.20 4.63 18.74
C THR A 54 -6.74 4.12 20.13
N ASP A 55 -7.44 3.16 20.71
CA ASP A 55 -7.00 2.44 21.92
C ASP A 55 -5.81 1.50 21.65
N LYS A 56 -5.46 1.27 20.37
CA LYS A 56 -4.38 0.41 19.89
C LYS A 56 -4.55 -1.08 20.17
N GLU A 57 -5.66 -1.49 20.73
CA GLU A 57 -5.94 -2.88 21.12
C GLU A 57 -7.11 -3.45 20.35
N THR A 58 -8.17 -2.66 20.12
CA THR A 58 -9.40 -3.12 19.49
C THR A 58 -9.25 -3.14 17.96
N PRO A 59 -9.28 -4.30 17.30
CA PRO A 59 -9.24 -4.36 15.85
C PRO A 59 -10.55 -3.89 15.23
N ILE A 60 -10.44 -3.16 14.12
CA ILE A 60 -11.56 -2.77 13.25
C ILE A 60 -11.73 -3.81 12.16
N CYS A 61 -10.63 -4.16 11.51
CA CYS A 61 -10.61 -5.21 10.48
C CYS A 61 -9.22 -5.80 10.31
N HIS A 62 -9.20 -7.00 9.76
CA HIS A 62 -8.02 -7.66 9.25
C HIS A 62 -8.08 -7.71 7.73
N ILE A 63 -6.98 -7.40 7.06
CA ILE A 63 -6.86 -7.45 5.60
C ILE A 63 -5.71 -8.40 5.27
N THR A 64 -6.01 -9.42 4.47
CA THR A 64 -5.02 -10.37 3.97
C THR A 64 -5.02 -10.33 2.44
N HIS A 65 -3.85 -10.33 1.80
CA HIS A 65 -3.77 -10.26 0.34
C HIS A 65 -2.58 -11.01 -0.23
N GLY A 66 -2.70 -11.39 -1.51
CA GLY A 66 -1.64 -12.01 -2.30
C GLY A 66 -0.77 -11.02 -3.08
N ALA A 67 -1.17 -9.76 -3.16
CA ALA A 67 -0.50 -8.76 -3.98
C ALA A 67 0.97 -8.54 -3.59
N PRO A 68 1.87 -8.32 -4.56
CA PRO A 68 3.27 -8.03 -4.30
C PRO A 68 3.50 -6.63 -3.73
N VAL A 69 2.54 -5.73 -3.89
CA VAL A 69 2.58 -4.35 -3.42
C VAL A 69 1.34 -4.05 -2.61
N LEU A 70 1.50 -3.36 -1.49
CA LEU A 70 0.41 -2.77 -0.72
C LEU A 70 0.65 -1.28 -0.63
N LEU A 71 -0.35 -0.50 -1.04
CA LEU A 71 -0.37 0.95 -0.83
C LEU A 71 -1.33 1.28 0.30
N VAL A 72 -0.90 2.16 1.19
CA VAL A 72 -1.74 2.76 2.23
C VAL A 72 -1.66 4.26 2.12
N TRP A 73 -2.81 4.93 2.08
CA TRP A 73 -2.88 6.36 1.86
C TRP A 73 -4.06 7.00 2.56
N GLN A 74 -3.90 8.24 2.96
CA GLN A 74 -4.96 9.11 3.45
C GLN A 74 -4.75 10.52 2.90
N MET A 75 -5.84 11.21 2.59
CA MET A 75 -5.77 12.62 2.22
C MET A 75 -5.26 13.47 3.40
N THR A 76 -4.27 14.32 3.15
CA THR A 76 -3.61 15.13 4.18
C THR A 76 -4.16 16.54 4.30
N ASP A 77 -4.85 17.05 3.27
CA ASP A 77 -5.39 18.41 3.23
C ASP A 77 -6.65 18.60 4.07
N LEU A 78 -7.35 17.50 4.34
CA LEU A 78 -8.58 17.48 5.11
C LEU A 78 -8.52 16.36 6.14
N LEU A 79 -9.16 16.59 7.28
CA LEU A 79 -9.34 15.53 8.28
C LEU A 79 -10.38 14.52 7.76
N CYS A 80 -9.91 13.57 6.97
CA CYS A 80 -10.75 12.57 6.33
C CYS A 80 -10.92 11.36 7.26
N PRO A 81 -12.15 10.87 7.49
CA PRO A 81 -12.42 9.73 8.38
C PRO A 81 -12.23 8.39 7.65
N TYR A 82 -11.26 8.29 6.75
CA TYR A 82 -10.95 7.06 6.02
C TYR A 82 -9.45 6.89 5.81
N VAL A 83 -9.05 5.66 5.56
CA VAL A 83 -7.75 5.29 5.03
C VAL A 83 -7.95 4.35 3.84
N CYS A 84 -7.25 4.60 2.75
CA CYS A 84 -7.21 3.72 1.59
C CYS A 84 -6.19 2.62 1.84
N VAL A 85 -6.58 1.39 1.53
CA VAL A 85 -5.70 0.21 1.56
C VAL A 85 -5.85 -0.49 0.22
N GLU A 86 -4.78 -0.49 -0.56
CA GLU A 86 -4.82 -0.85 -1.98
C GLU A 86 -3.78 -1.93 -2.29
N PRO A 87 -4.21 -3.20 -2.42
CA PRO A 87 -3.35 -4.26 -2.95
C PRO A 87 -3.12 -4.05 -4.44
N TRP A 88 -1.86 -3.93 -4.86
CA TRP A 88 -1.50 -3.68 -6.25
C TRP A 88 -0.77 -4.85 -6.90
N TYR A 89 -1.15 -5.13 -8.14
CA TYR A 89 -0.46 -6.01 -9.09
C TYR A 89 0.08 -5.16 -10.24
N GLY A 90 1.13 -4.42 -9.95
CA GLY A 90 1.79 -3.45 -10.81
C GLY A 90 2.35 -2.29 -9.99
N MET A 91 3.14 -1.48 -10.65
CA MET A 91 3.67 -0.23 -10.10
C MET A 91 3.45 0.90 -11.11
N PRO A 92 3.25 2.14 -10.68
CA PRO A 92 3.29 3.28 -11.57
C PRO A 92 4.69 3.46 -12.17
N ASP A 93 4.83 4.40 -13.08
CA ASP A 93 6.13 4.76 -13.65
C ASP A 93 7.05 5.36 -12.58
N ARG A 94 8.34 5.16 -12.79
CA ARG A 94 9.37 5.81 -12.00
C ARG A 94 9.60 7.22 -12.51
N ILE A 95 9.91 8.16 -11.63
CA ILE A 95 10.27 9.55 -12.01
C ILE A 95 11.39 9.53 -13.05
N GLY A 96 11.14 10.20 -14.17
CA GLY A 96 12.10 10.32 -15.27
C GLY A 96 12.32 9.05 -16.09
N TYR A 97 11.50 8.03 -15.89
CA TYR A 97 11.63 6.75 -16.57
C TYR A 97 10.25 6.17 -16.89
N SER A 98 10.00 5.89 -18.15
CA SER A 98 8.79 5.21 -18.62
C SER A 98 9.19 3.90 -19.29
N VAL A 99 8.45 2.85 -19.00
CA VAL A 99 8.64 1.52 -19.58
C VAL A 99 7.33 1.00 -20.14
N ASP A 100 7.42 0.08 -21.08
CA ASP A 100 6.25 -0.62 -21.60
C ASP A 100 5.54 -1.39 -20.50
N LEU A 101 4.21 -1.51 -20.60
CA LEU A 101 3.37 -2.12 -19.58
C LEU A 101 3.78 -3.57 -19.26
N ASP A 102 4.24 -4.30 -20.27
CA ASP A 102 4.61 -5.72 -20.16
C ASP A 102 5.90 -5.95 -19.36
N ILE A 103 6.74 -4.92 -19.19
CA ILE A 103 7.97 -5.00 -18.40
C ILE A 103 7.94 -4.19 -17.10
N ARG A 104 6.80 -3.59 -16.78
CA ARG A 104 6.65 -2.89 -15.48
C ARG A 104 6.75 -3.87 -14.31
N PRO A 105 7.37 -3.46 -13.21
CA PRO A 105 7.47 -4.31 -12.03
C PRO A 105 6.09 -4.79 -11.56
N TYR A 106 5.97 -6.08 -11.30
CA TYR A 106 4.76 -6.74 -10.77
C TYR A 106 3.54 -6.73 -11.72
N SER A 107 3.67 -6.28 -12.97
CA SER A 107 2.57 -6.35 -13.93
C SER A 107 2.13 -7.79 -14.14
N GLN A 108 0.83 -7.97 -14.24
CA GLN A 108 0.22 -9.25 -14.60
C GLN A 108 -0.16 -9.26 -16.07
N HIS A 109 -0.01 -10.41 -16.68
CA HIS A 109 -0.36 -10.65 -18.07
C HIS A 109 -1.36 -11.80 -18.15
N ALA A 110 -2.34 -11.66 -19.01
CA ALA A 110 -3.25 -12.74 -19.38
C ALA A 110 -3.38 -12.77 -20.89
N MET A 111 -3.21 -13.94 -21.48
CA MET A 111 -3.47 -14.14 -22.91
C MET A 111 -4.98 -14.26 -23.15
N PRO A 112 -5.47 -14.02 -24.38
CA PRO A 112 -6.87 -14.25 -24.70
C PRO A 112 -7.34 -15.65 -24.29
N GLY A 113 -8.39 -15.71 -23.47
CA GLY A 113 -8.93 -16.96 -22.94
C GLY A 113 -8.30 -17.44 -21.61
N GLU A 114 -7.28 -16.78 -21.10
CA GLU A 114 -6.71 -17.05 -19.78
C GLU A 114 -7.47 -16.29 -18.69
N VAL A 115 -7.53 -16.90 -17.51
CA VAL A 115 -8.10 -16.31 -16.30
C VAL A 115 -7.03 -16.23 -15.24
N SER A 116 -6.76 -15.02 -14.73
CA SER A 116 -5.88 -14.85 -13.57
C SER A 116 -6.65 -15.13 -12.27
N MET A 117 -6.20 -16.10 -11.50
CA MET A 117 -6.75 -16.49 -10.20
C MET A 117 -5.98 -15.90 -9.01
N HIS A 118 -5.05 -14.96 -9.25
CA HIS A 118 -4.09 -14.55 -8.24
C HIS A 118 -4.48 -13.30 -7.44
N ASN A 119 -5.60 -12.68 -7.77
CA ASN A 119 -6.03 -11.41 -7.17
C ASN A 119 -6.94 -11.65 -5.95
N LEU A 120 -6.43 -12.43 -4.99
CA LEU A 120 -7.16 -12.67 -3.77
C LEU A 120 -6.80 -11.61 -2.73
N TRP A 121 -7.84 -11.00 -2.16
CA TRP A 121 -7.75 -10.29 -0.90
C TRP A 121 -9.00 -10.56 -0.08
N ASP A 122 -8.82 -10.60 1.23
CA ASP A 122 -9.86 -10.91 2.18
C ASP A 122 -9.91 -9.82 3.25
N ILE A 123 -11.10 -9.37 3.59
CA ILE A 123 -11.35 -8.36 4.61
C ILE A 123 -12.30 -8.95 5.65
N GLU A 124 -11.80 -9.17 6.84
CA GLU A 124 -12.56 -9.61 7.99
C GLU A 124 -12.82 -8.42 8.91
N PHE A 125 -14.08 -8.02 9.04
CA PHE A 125 -14.48 -6.97 9.98
C PHE A 125 -14.67 -7.54 11.39
N CYS A 126 -14.10 -6.85 12.38
CA CYS A 126 -14.22 -7.19 13.79
C CYS A 126 -15.41 -6.40 14.36
N LEU A 127 -16.51 -7.12 14.65
CA LEU A 127 -17.75 -6.56 15.20
C LEU A 127 -17.75 -6.59 16.72
#